data_5a04cef4e86157d84f76ce367bfb389b
#
_entry.id   5a04cef4e86157d84f76ce367bfb389b
#
_cell.length_a   1.000
_cell.length_b   1.000
_cell.length_c   1.000
_cell.angle_alpha   90.00
_cell.angle_beta   90.00
_cell.angle_gamma   90.00
#
_symmetry.space_group_name_H-M   'P 1'
#
loop_
_entity.id
_entity.type
_entity.pdbx_description
1 polymer ?
#
loop_
_entity_poly.entity_id
_entity_poly.type
_entity_poly.pdbx_seq_one_letter_code
_entity_poly.pdbx_strand_id
1 'polypeptide(L)'
;MTVGDWARDAYFEAPEAESVDGGTTSAGTLWHGVSARWGHSMQSMCSYQGMFPAKVAHYFIQRYSEPGAVVLDPFSGRGTVPLQARVEGRQAICNDLNPLAYVLSKAKVAPPSWGRAMRFLDELEQEYLGTGGASAPVVPDDIRMLFHPNTLRQICFLRDRLLLTSITDWSAKECMLAGALAGIMHGSHRRDGSSQYLSISMPNTFSMAPSYVAKFIKEKNLTAPDQDVFARLRDKLARLYLDDTNGTDGQAHHRDAVALLQDMPQESIDLVVTSPPYLQVVNYGTANWIRLWLLGLDEVGRDSGAGRKKLDSELDHRHSYSSYVQFMQSVLQGTARVLKPSGVAVFVIGDVADPGRDPLPLARKIWEDMGDSTGLTLLELIEDHLPIQNKVSRIWGETKGQATARDCALVMCRADGAPYTRPEDVAWHEPYKDGGPDVAHARVKATRAN
;
A
#
# COMPACT_ATOMS: atom_id res chain seq x y z
N MET A 1 1.97 -20.48 22.84
CA MET A 1 1.05 -19.37 22.67
C MET A 1 0.81 -19.17 21.19
N THR A 2 -0.42 -19.29 20.76
CA THR A 2 -0.83 -19.51 19.39
C THR A 2 -1.16 -18.19 18.70
N VAL A 3 -0.68 -18.02 17.47
CA VAL A 3 -0.74 -16.82 16.62
C VAL A 3 -2.19 -16.50 16.11
N GLY A 4 -3.22 -16.86 16.84
CA GLY A 4 -4.60 -16.75 16.34
C GLY A 4 -5.58 -15.89 17.15
N ASP A 5 -5.26 -15.54 18.36
CA ASP A 5 -6.27 -14.99 19.29
C ASP A 5 -6.27 -13.46 19.43
N TRP A 6 -5.30 -12.75 18.82
CA TRP A 6 -5.18 -11.30 18.93
C TRP A 6 -6.02 -10.48 17.92
N ALA A 7 -6.73 -11.16 17.03
CA ALA A 7 -7.52 -10.48 15.98
C ALA A 7 -8.98 -10.20 16.40
N ARG A 8 -9.41 -10.56 17.60
CA ARG A 8 -10.84 -10.51 17.95
C ARG A 8 -11.26 -9.45 18.96
N ASP A 9 -10.42 -9.08 19.93
CA ASP A 9 -10.90 -8.27 21.06
C ASP A 9 -9.89 -7.18 21.49
N ALA A 10 -9.82 -6.08 20.76
CA ALA A 10 -9.24 -4.85 21.28
C ALA A 10 -10.21 -3.68 21.04
N TYR A 11 -11.28 -3.64 21.80
CA TYR A 11 -11.95 -2.40 22.12
C TYR A 11 -11.12 -1.71 23.18
N PHE A 12 -10.54 -0.57 22.87
CA PHE A 12 -9.92 0.31 23.84
C PHE A 12 -10.79 1.55 23.99
N GLU A 13 -11.10 1.86 25.26
CA GLU A 13 -11.62 3.17 25.65
C GLU A 13 -10.56 4.22 25.27
N ALA A 14 -10.99 5.27 24.59
CA ALA A 14 -10.12 6.36 24.19
C ALA A 14 -9.69 7.15 25.44
N PRO A 15 -8.40 7.44 25.64
CA PRO A 15 -7.98 8.41 26.63
C PRO A 15 -8.49 9.80 26.24
N GLU A 16 -8.95 10.56 27.23
CA GLU A 16 -9.37 11.95 27.06
C GLU A 16 -8.21 12.78 26.48
N ALA A 17 -8.55 13.68 25.55
CA ALA A 17 -7.58 14.53 24.87
C ALA A 17 -6.96 15.53 25.86
N GLU A 18 -5.68 15.36 26.18
CA GLU A 18 -4.89 16.41 26.81
C GLU A 18 -4.24 17.29 25.74
N SER A 19 -4.51 18.59 25.81
CA SER A 19 -3.84 19.59 24.97
C SER A 19 -2.38 19.73 25.41
N VAL A 20 -1.45 19.38 24.52
CA VAL A 20 -0.02 19.60 24.74
C VAL A 20 0.34 20.98 24.20
N ASP A 21 1.06 21.76 25.02
CA ASP A 21 1.47 23.14 24.72
C ASP A 21 2.21 23.22 23.36
N GLY A 22 1.80 24.19 22.52
CA GLY A 22 2.51 24.49 21.26
C GLY A 22 1.86 24.00 19.98
N GLY A 23 0.52 23.91 19.87
CA GLY A 23 -0.17 23.59 18.60
C GLY A 23 -0.09 22.13 18.17
N THR A 24 0.17 21.20 19.10
CA THR A 24 0.18 19.76 18.85
C THR A 24 -1.16 19.15 19.25
N THR A 25 -1.80 18.44 18.30
CA THR A 25 -3.07 17.74 18.52
C THR A 25 -2.82 16.23 18.65
N SER A 26 -3.50 15.57 19.60
CA SER A 26 -3.48 14.11 19.69
C SER A 26 -4.51 13.50 18.74
N ALA A 27 -4.10 12.48 17.96
CA ALA A 27 -4.99 11.74 17.07
C ALA A 27 -6.04 10.88 17.79
N GLY A 28 -5.97 10.75 19.11
CA GLY A 28 -6.79 9.84 19.90
C GLY A 28 -8.31 10.00 19.70
N THR A 29 -8.79 11.21 19.44
CA THR A 29 -10.21 11.52 19.19
C THR A 29 -10.57 11.56 17.71
N LEU A 30 -9.61 11.64 16.79
CA LEU A 30 -9.86 11.91 15.37
C LEU A 30 -10.28 10.66 14.59
N TRP A 31 -9.58 9.52 14.79
CA TRP A 31 -9.85 8.29 14.04
C TRP A 31 -9.67 6.97 14.82
N HIS A 32 -9.27 6.99 16.09
CA HIS A 32 -9.03 5.77 16.87
C HIS A 32 -10.31 4.97 17.13
N GLY A 33 -11.46 5.63 17.28
CA GLY A 33 -12.76 4.98 17.47
C GLY A 33 -13.28 4.25 16.22
N VAL A 34 -12.59 4.38 15.07
CA VAL A 34 -12.99 3.77 13.81
C VAL A 34 -12.29 2.43 13.61
N SER A 35 -13.04 1.41 13.16
CA SER A 35 -12.51 0.06 12.92
C SER A 35 -11.21 0.08 12.11
N ALA A 36 -10.24 -0.76 12.46
CA ALA A 36 -9.02 -0.95 11.67
C ALA A 36 -9.29 -1.53 10.26
N ARG A 37 -10.47 -2.12 10.03
CA ARG A 37 -10.90 -2.66 8.73
C ARG A 37 -11.80 -1.69 7.95
N TRP A 38 -11.99 -0.48 8.46
CA TRP A 38 -12.75 0.55 7.77
C TRP A 38 -12.11 0.87 6.42
N GLY A 39 -12.93 1.08 5.39
CA GLY A 39 -12.50 1.45 4.05
C GLY A 39 -12.99 0.51 2.98
N HIS A 40 -12.79 0.90 1.72
CA HIS A 40 -13.22 0.19 0.52
C HIS A 40 -12.58 -1.20 0.40
N SER A 41 -13.33 -2.18 -0.12
CA SER A 41 -12.89 -3.58 -0.28
C SER A 41 -11.58 -3.73 -1.07
N MET A 42 -11.32 -2.85 -2.05
CA MET A 42 -10.06 -2.82 -2.80
C MET A 42 -8.83 -2.47 -1.95
N GLN A 43 -8.99 -1.94 -0.73
CA GLN A 43 -7.87 -1.80 0.20
C GLN A 43 -7.22 -3.14 0.56
N SER A 44 -7.97 -4.24 0.43
CA SER A 44 -7.49 -5.59 0.68
C SER A 44 -6.72 -6.22 -0.50
N MET A 45 -6.47 -5.50 -1.60
CA MET A 45 -5.90 -6.05 -2.83
C MET A 45 -4.59 -6.79 -2.59
N CYS A 46 -3.63 -6.13 -1.97
CA CYS A 46 -2.33 -6.70 -1.64
C CYS A 46 -1.83 -6.13 -0.31
N SER A 47 -1.22 -6.97 0.51
CA SER A 47 -0.49 -6.49 1.69
C SER A 47 0.77 -5.76 1.25
N TYR A 48 1.05 -4.64 1.90
CA TYR A 48 2.21 -3.80 1.61
C TYR A 48 2.81 -3.30 2.92
N GLN A 49 4.12 -3.27 3.05
CA GLN A 49 4.79 -2.81 4.26
C GLN A 49 4.68 -1.28 4.35
N GLY A 50 4.44 -0.74 5.56
CA GLY A 50 4.19 0.69 5.73
C GLY A 50 2.83 1.13 5.22
N MET A 51 1.78 0.31 5.44
CA MET A 51 0.43 0.61 4.95
C MET A 51 -0.18 1.81 5.67
N PHE A 52 -0.60 2.80 4.88
CA PHE A 52 -1.39 3.93 5.36
C PHE A 52 -2.84 3.47 5.65
N PRO A 53 -3.42 3.73 6.82
CA PRO A 53 -4.80 3.35 7.12
C PRO A 53 -5.82 4.18 6.33
N ALA A 54 -6.84 3.53 5.73
CA ALA A 54 -7.87 4.23 4.95
C ALA A 54 -8.60 5.31 5.75
N LYS A 55 -8.85 5.06 7.04
CA LYS A 55 -9.50 6.02 7.94
C LYS A 55 -8.70 7.32 8.12
N VAL A 56 -7.37 7.24 8.12
CA VAL A 56 -6.49 8.42 8.21
C VAL A 56 -6.54 9.21 6.89
N ALA A 57 -6.49 8.51 5.75
CA ALA A 57 -6.69 9.15 4.44
C ALA A 57 -8.05 9.85 4.36
N HIS A 58 -9.12 9.17 4.76
CA HIS A 58 -10.48 9.73 4.81
C HIS A 58 -10.55 11.02 5.62
N TYR A 59 -10.00 11.00 6.85
CA TYR A 59 -10.01 12.17 7.72
C TYR A 59 -9.41 13.39 7.03
N PHE A 60 -8.22 13.27 6.46
CA PHE A 60 -7.54 14.39 5.82
C PHE A 60 -8.22 14.83 4.52
N ILE A 61 -8.73 13.89 3.71
CA ILE A 61 -9.47 14.20 2.48
C ILE A 61 -10.75 14.96 2.80
N GLN A 62 -11.51 14.53 3.80
CA GLN A 62 -12.74 15.20 4.20
C GLN A 62 -12.47 16.57 4.84
N ARG A 63 -11.40 16.70 5.63
CA ARG A 63 -11.05 17.91 6.35
C ARG A 63 -10.54 19.02 5.45
N TYR A 64 -9.74 18.66 4.43
CA TYR A 64 -8.95 19.63 3.65
C TYR A 64 -9.27 19.65 2.15
N SER A 65 -10.34 19.00 1.71
CA SER A 65 -10.75 19.07 0.31
C SER A 65 -12.26 18.96 0.12
N GLU A 66 -12.78 19.51 -0.98
CA GLU A 66 -14.15 19.36 -1.42
C GLU A 66 -14.28 18.27 -2.51
N PRO A 67 -15.48 17.74 -2.77
CA PRO A 67 -15.72 16.92 -3.95
C PRO A 67 -15.28 17.65 -5.23
N GLY A 68 -14.59 16.93 -6.13
CA GLY A 68 -14.01 17.49 -7.33
C GLY A 68 -12.58 18.02 -7.18
N ALA A 69 -12.09 18.22 -5.95
CA ALA A 69 -10.71 18.64 -5.68
C ALA A 69 -9.68 17.64 -6.21
N VAL A 70 -8.50 18.13 -6.58
CA VAL A 70 -7.37 17.29 -7.01
C VAL A 70 -6.52 16.90 -5.80
N VAL A 71 -6.45 15.59 -5.53
CA VAL A 71 -5.66 15.00 -4.43
C VAL A 71 -4.46 14.25 -4.99
N LEU A 72 -3.27 14.62 -4.52
CA LEU A 72 -2.01 14.01 -4.92
C LEU A 72 -1.41 13.17 -3.77
N ASP A 73 -0.94 11.97 -4.10
CA ASP A 73 -0.07 11.15 -3.25
C ASP A 73 1.21 10.79 -4.02
N PRO A 74 2.32 11.51 -3.80
CA PRO A 74 3.58 11.28 -4.52
C PRO A 74 4.33 10.02 -4.08
N PHE A 75 3.93 9.35 -2.97
CA PHE A 75 4.50 8.11 -2.44
C PHE A 75 3.38 7.12 -2.12
N SER A 76 2.60 6.77 -3.12
CA SER A 76 1.28 6.16 -2.96
C SER A 76 1.30 4.73 -2.38
N GLY A 77 2.45 4.05 -2.37
CA GLY A 77 2.56 2.70 -1.85
C GLY A 77 1.49 1.78 -2.45
N ARG A 78 0.68 1.16 -1.62
CA ARG A 78 -0.43 0.31 -2.12
C ARG A 78 -1.65 1.07 -2.64
N GLY A 79 -1.61 2.41 -2.73
CA GLY A 79 -2.69 3.23 -3.25
C GLY A 79 -3.88 3.43 -2.30
N THR A 80 -3.61 3.61 -1.00
CA THR A 80 -4.68 3.84 -0.01
C THR A 80 -5.32 5.22 -0.16
N VAL A 81 -4.49 6.26 -0.17
CA VAL A 81 -4.95 7.65 -0.31
C VAL A 81 -5.63 7.88 -1.66
N PRO A 82 -5.04 7.50 -2.81
CA PRO A 82 -5.67 7.77 -4.10
C PRO A 82 -6.98 6.98 -4.29
N LEU A 83 -7.11 5.75 -3.77
CA LEU A 83 -8.39 5.05 -3.77
C LEU A 83 -9.43 5.79 -2.95
N GLN A 84 -9.08 6.23 -1.73
CA GLN A 84 -10.01 6.92 -0.85
C GLN A 84 -10.46 8.25 -1.47
N ALA A 85 -9.54 9.03 -2.02
CA ALA A 85 -9.85 10.27 -2.73
C ALA A 85 -10.85 10.02 -3.87
N ARG A 86 -10.60 9.00 -4.69
CA ARG A 86 -11.47 8.65 -5.81
C ARG A 86 -12.89 8.27 -5.35
N VAL A 87 -13.04 7.38 -4.38
CA VAL A 87 -14.38 6.89 -3.94
C VAL A 87 -15.16 7.96 -3.17
N GLU A 88 -14.49 9.02 -2.76
CA GLU A 88 -15.10 10.19 -2.13
C GLU A 88 -15.29 11.36 -3.10
N GLY A 89 -15.21 11.11 -4.42
CA GLY A 89 -15.52 12.08 -5.46
C GLY A 89 -14.42 13.11 -5.74
N ARG A 90 -13.17 12.84 -5.35
CA ARG A 90 -12.00 13.66 -5.69
C ARG A 90 -11.30 13.12 -6.93
N GLN A 91 -10.53 13.97 -7.60
CA GLN A 91 -9.64 13.56 -8.68
C GLN A 91 -8.32 13.09 -8.07
N ALA A 92 -8.00 11.80 -8.20
CA ALA A 92 -6.82 11.22 -7.59
C ALA A 92 -5.63 11.21 -8.56
N ILE A 93 -4.49 11.73 -8.11
CA ILE A 93 -3.19 11.58 -8.77
C ILE A 93 -2.28 10.83 -7.82
N CYS A 94 -1.63 9.77 -8.29
CA CYS A 94 -0.71 8.99 -7.48
C CYS A 94 0.60 8.72 -8.22
N ASN A 95 1.65 8.52 -7.45
CA ASN A 95 2.97 8.19 -7.96
C ASN A 95 3.70 7.26 -7.01
N ASP A 96 4.50 6.38 -7.55
CA ASP A 96 5.50 5.64 -6.77
C ASP A 96 6.64 5.17 -7.68
N LEU A 97 7.84 5.13 -7.14
CA LEU A 97 9.01 4.58 -7.83
C LEU A 97 9.01 3.05 -7.81
N ASN A 98 8.36 2.43 -6.81
CA ASN A 98 8.25 0.99 -6.71
C ASN A 98 7.24 0.45 -7.73
N PRO A 99 7.63 -0.43 -8.67
CA PRO A 99 6.73 -0.97 -9.70
C PRO A 99 5.51 -1.70 -9.13
N LEU A 100 5.64 -2.37 -7.97
CA LEU A 100 4.50 -2.99 -7.30
C LEU A 100 3.50 -1.93 -6.81
N ALA A 101 3.99 -0.88 -6.16
CA ALA A 101 3.16 0.23 -5.70
C ALA A 101 2.42 0.92 -6.85
N TYR A 102 3.14 1.18 -7.95
CA TYR A 102 2.54 1.74 -9.16
C TYR A 102 1.39 0.87 -9.70
N VAL A 103 1.60 -0.45 -9.86
CA VAL A 103 0.57 -1.38 -10.35
C VAL A 103 -0.64 -1.41 -9.43
N LEU A 104 -0.42 -1.48 -8.10
CA LEU A 104 -1.50 -1.49 -7.11
C LEU A 104 -2.30 -0.19 -7.12
N SER A 105 -1.63 0.94 -7.21
CA SER A 105 -2.26 2.26 -7.23
C SER A 105 -3.02 2.50 -8.52
N LYS A 106 -2.43 2.17 -9.69
CA LYS A 106 -3.07 2.26 -11.00
C LYS A 106 -4.35 1.42 -11.08
N ALA A 107 -4.32 0.19 -10.55
CA ALA A 107 -5.49 -0.67 -10.47
C ALA A 107 -6.65 -0.08 -9.66
N LYS A 108 -6.36 0.76 -8.67
CA LYS A 108 -7.34 1.34 -7.74
C LYS A 108 -7.87 2.69 -8.17
N VAL A 109 -7.04 3.51 -8.82
CA VAL A 109 -7.48 4.84 -9.27
C VAL A 109 -8.27 4.82 -10.57
N ALA A 110 -8.13 3.76 -11.37
CA ALA A 110 -8.86 3.55 -12.62
C ALA A 110 -9.26 2.07 -12.77
N PRO A 111 -10.08 1.50 -11.85
CA PRO A 111 -10.40 0.09 -11.88
C PRO A 111 -11.24 -0.25 -13.13
N PRO A 112 -10.98 -1.39 -13.79
CA PRO A 112 -11.87 -1.87 -14.84
C PRO A 112 -13.23 -2.21 -14.22
N SER A 113 -14.31 -2.18 -14.99
CA SER A 113 -15.59 -2.73 -14.52
C SER A 113 -15.45 -4.22 -14.18
N TRP A 114 -16.25 -4.72 -13.25
CA TRP A 114 -16.31 -6.14 -12.90
C TRP A 114 -16.37 -7.06 -14.13
N GLY A 115 -17.28 -6.76 -15.07
CA GLY A 115 -17.44 -7.58 -16.28
C GLY A 115 -16.19 -7.55 -17.20
N ARG A 116 -15.43 -6.44 -17.22
CA ARG A 116 -14.18 -6.38 -18.00
C ARG A 116 -13.06 -7.16 -17.31
N ALA A 117 -12.96 -7.07 -15.98
CA ALA A 117 -11.97 -7.82 -15.22
C ALA A 117 -12.19 -9.33 -15.36
N MET A 118 -13.45 -9.79 -15.24
CA MET A 118 -13.79 -11.22 -15.36
C MET A 118 -13.58 -11.75 -16.77
N ARG A 119 -14.05 -11.04 -17.81
CA ARG A 119 -13.80 -11.47 -19.20
C ARG A 119 -12.31 -11.60 -19.51
N PHE A 120 -11.50 -10.67 -19.04
CA PHE A 120 -10.04 -10.76 -19.23
C PHE A 120 -9.43 -11.98 -18.55
N LEU A 121 -9.88 -12.31 -17.34
CA LEU A 121 -9.45 -13.54 -16.65
C LEU A 121 -9.91 -14.80 -17.39
N ASP A 122 -11.15 -14.84 -17.88
CA ASP A 122 -11.73 -15.99 -18.62
C ASP A 122 -11.00 -16.19 -19.96
N GLU A 123 -10.67 -15.12 -20.68
CA GLU A 123 -9.89 -15.16 -21.92
C GLU A 123 -8.50 -15.80 -21.68
N LEU A 124 -7.80 -15.38 -20.62
CA LEU A 124 -6.50 -15.93 -20.26
C LEU A 124 -6.57 -17.39 -19.82
N GLU A 125 -7.63 -17.79 -19.12
CA GLU A 125 -7.83 -19.19 -18.74
C GLU A 125 -8.08 -20.08 -19.97
N GLN A 126 -8.94 -19.66 -20.90
CA GLN A 126 -9.16 -20.38 -22.13
C GLN A 126 -7.88 -20.53 -22.97
N GLU A 127 -7.07 -19.46 -23.02
CA GLU A 127 -5.78 -19.53 -23.67
C GLU A 127 -4.84 -20.52 -22.98
N TYR A 128 -4.75 -20.50 -21.64
CA TYR A 128 -3.97 -21.46 -20.88
C TYR A 128 -4.38 -22.91 -21.16
N LEU A 129 -5.68 -23.19 -21.15
CA LEU A 129 -6.22 -24.52 -21.46
C LEU A 129 -5.88 -24.96 -22.89
N GLY A 130 -5.90 -24.03 -23.84
CA GLY A 130 -5.52 -24.27 -25.24
C GLY A 130 -4.05 -24.64 -25.43
N THR A 131 -3.16 -24.31 -24.48
CA THR A 131 -1.72 -24.69 -24.55
C THR A 131 -1.49 -26.16 -24.18
N GLY A 132 -2.51 -26.91 -23.76
CA GLY A 132 -2.36 -28.30 -23.31
C GLY A 132 -1.60 -28.45 -21.97
N GLY A 133 -1.51 -27.38 -21.21
CA GLY A 133 -0.68 -27.27 -20.00
C GLY A 133 0.76 -26.92 -20.37
N ALA A 134 1.15 -25.69 -20.13
CA ALA A 134 2.48 -25.18 -20.48
C ALA A 134 3.61 -26.08 -19.95
N SER A 135 4.71 -26.19 -20.69
CA SER A 135 5.93 -26.89 -20.27
C SER A 135 6.42 -26.39 -18.91
N ALA A 136 7.21 -27.22 -18.21
CA ALA A 136 7.75 -26.81 -16.90
C ALA A 136 8.55 -25.50 -17.03
N PRO A 137 8.17 -24.45 -16.28
CA PRO A 137 8.80 -23.14 -16.43
C PRO A 137 10.24 -23.16 -15.90
N VAL A 138 11.12 -22.43 -16.56
CA VAL A 138 12.45 -22.14 -16.06
C VAL A 138 12.35 -20.93 -15.14
N VAL A 139 12.43 -21.17 -13.84
CA VAL A 139 12.35 -20.12 -12.81
C VAL A 139 13.49 -20.26 -11.81
N PRO A 140 13.88 -19.17 -11.10
CA PRO A 140 14.84 -19.26 -10.01
C PRO A 140 14.40 -20.27 -8.94
N ASP A 141 15.36 -20.96 -8.32
CA ASP A 141 15.07 -21.95 -7.27
C ASP A 141 14.38 -21.33 -6.05
N ASP A 142 14.71 -20.07 -5.72
CA ASP A 142 14.02 -19.30 -4.67
C ASP A 142 12.50 -19.18 -4.93
N ILE A 143 12.10 -19.07 -6.19
CA ILE A 143 10.68 -19.07 -6.58
C ILE A 143 10.10 -20.48 -6.61
N ARG A 144 10.85 -21.43 -7.19
CA ARG A 144 10.40 -22.81 -7.36
C ARG A 144 10.04 -23.47 -6.04
N MET A 145 10.80 -23.23 -4.97
CA MET A 145 10.57 -23.82 -3.65
C MET A 145 9.24 -23.40 -3.00
N LEU A 146 8.60 -22.33 -3.49
CA LEU A 146 7.41 -21.75 -2.87
C LEU A 146 6.11 -22.39 -3.34
N PHE A 147 6.05 -22.89 -4.57
CA PHE A 147 4.81 -23.24 -5.25
C PHE A 147 4.79 -24.70 -5.71
N HIS A 148 3.60 -25.29 -5.71
CA HIS A 148 3.38 -26.57 -6.37
C HIS A 148 3.63 -26.44 -7.89
N PRO A 149 4.18 -27.46 -8.57
CA PRO A 149 4.50 -27.38 -10.00
C PRO A 149 3.33 -26.97 -10.91
N ASN A 150 2.11 -27.45 -10.63
CA ASN A 150 0.91 -27.07 -11.39
C ASN A 150 0.55 -25.59 -11.18
N THR A 151 0.54 -25.15 -9.94
CA THR A 151 0.30 -23.75 -9.58
C THR A 151 1.35 -22.82 -10.21
N LEU A 152 2.61 -23.23 -10.17
CA LEU A 152 3.71 -22.44 -10.74
C LEU A 152 3.57 -22.30 -12.27
N ARG A 153 3.13 -23.35 -12.99
CA ARG A 153 2.87 -23.25 -14.44
C ARG A 153 1.82 -22.18 -14.76
N GLN A 154 0.73 -22.14 -14.01
CA GLN A 154 -0.33 -21.13 -14.21
C GLN A 154 0.17 -19.72 -13.87
N ILE A 155 0.96 -19.55 -12.77
CA ILE A 155 1.57 -18.27 -12.42
C ILE A 155 2.50 -17.79 -13.55
N CYS A 156 3.38 -18.66 -14.06
CA CYS A 156 4.31 -18.31 -15.12
C CYS A 156 3.59 -17.97 -16.42
N PHE A 157 2.56 -18.71 -16.80
CA PHE A 157 1.73 -18.37 -17.97
C PHE A 157 1.14 -16.95 -17.82
N LEU A 158 0.51 -16.63 -16.70
CA LEU A 158 -0.06 -15.30 -16.46
C LEU A 158 1.02 -14.22 -16.46
N ARG A 159 2.16 -14.48 -15.82
CA ARG A 159 3.32 -13.59 -15.81
C ARG A 159 3.81 -13.30 -17.23
N ASP A 160 4.04 -14.33 -18.04
CA ASP A 160 4.54 -14.19 -19.41
C ASP A 160 3.57 -13.39 -20.28
N ARG A 161 2.25 -13.61 -20.09
CA ARG A 161 1.20 -12.84 -20.80
C ARG A 161 1.18 -11.37 -20.38
N LEU A 162 1.33 -11.07 -19.10
CA LEU A 162 1.42 -9.70 -18.60
C LEU A 162 2.67 -9.00 -19.12
N LEU A 163 3.81 -9.68 -19.13
CA LEU A 163 5.11 -9.12 -19.51
C LEU A 163 5.35 -8.99 -21.03
N LEU A 164 4.34 -9.26 -21.86
CA LEU A 164 4.43 -8.96 -23.30
C LEU A 164 4.61 -7.47 -23.58
N THR A 165 4.21 -6.61 -22.64
CA THR A 165 4.37 -5.16 -22.69
C THR A 165 5.01 -4.65 -21.40
N SER A 166 5.56 -3.44 -21.43
CA SER A 166 6.09 -2.78 -20.23
C SER A 166 4.98 -2.53 -19.20
N ILE A 167 5.31 -2.59 -17.92
CA ILE A 167 4.39 -2.28 -16.80
C ILE A 167 3.75 -0.89 -16.96
N THR A 168 4.48 0.07 -17.50
CA THR A 168 3.98 1.44 -17.75
C THR A 168 2.88 1.47 -18.80
N ASP A 169 2.89 0.52 -19.74
CA ASP A 169 1.90 0.41 -20.83
C ASP A 169 0.68 -0.42 -20.43
N TRP A 170 0.70 -1.10 -19.29
CA TRP A 170 -0.43 -1.89 -18.84
C TRP A 170 -1.69 -1.05 -18.68
N SER A 171 -2.79 -1.55 -19.18
CA SER A 171 -4.11 -0.96 -18.95
C SER A 171 -4.63 -1.33 -17.54
N ALA A 172 -5.77 -0.77 -17.19
CA ALA A 172 -6.43 -1.02 -15.91
C ALA A 172 -6.68 -2.51 -15.63
N LYS A 173 -7.00 -3.32 -16.66
CA LYS A 173 -7.28 -4.76 -16.49
C LYS A 173 -6.03 -5.57 -16.18
N GLU A 174 -4.89 -5.28 -16.83
CA GLU A 174 -3.61 -5.90 -16.52
C GLU A 174 -3.15 -5.54 -15.10
N CYS A 175 -3.24 -4.26 -14.72
CA CYS A 175 -2.90 -3.82 -13.36
C CYS A 175 -3.80 -4.47 -12.29
N MET A 176 -5.11 -4.59 -12.55
CA MET A 176 -6.05 -5.25 -11.65
C MET A 176 -5.72 -6.73 -11.48
N LEU A 177 -5.46 -7.45 -12.57
CA LEU A 177 -5.08 -8.85 -12.54
C LEU A 177 -3.76 -9.07 -11.80
N ALA A 178 -2.72 -8.29 -12.14
CA ALA A 178 -1.41 -8.38 -11.51
C ALA A 178 -1.46 -8.03 -10.01
N GLY A 179 -2.21 -7.00 -9.63
CA GLY A 179 -2.42 -6.62 -8.23
C GLY A 179 -3.19 -7.67 -7.43
N ALA A 180 -4.22 -8.27 -8.02
CA ALA A 180 -4.97 -9.37 -7.41
C ALA A 180 -4.09 -10.62 -7.25
N LEU A 181 -3.33 -10.99 -8.28
CA LEU A 181 -2.38 -12.11 -8.24
C LEU A 181 -1.29 -11.88 -7.20
N ALA A 182 -0.63 -10.71 -7.21
CA ALA A 182 0.37 -10.34 -6.20
C ALA A 182 -0.18 -10.45 -4.76
N GLY A 183 -1.46 -10.13 -4.57
CA GLY A 183 -2.13 -10.19 -3.27
C GLY A 183 -2.40 -11.60 -2.76
N ILE A 184 -2.39 -12.63 -3.62
CA ILE A 184 -2.58 -14.04 -3.25
C ILE A 184 -1.32 -14.89 -3.42
N MET A 185 -0.19 -14.30 -3.87
CA MET A 185 1.06 -15.04 -4.09
C MET A 185 1.50 -15.81 -2.85
N HIS A 186 1.54 -15.19 -1.67
CA HIS A 186 1.98 -15.85 -0.44
C HIS A 186 1.36 -15.25 0.82
N GLY A 187 1.23 -16.07 1.85
CA GLY A 187 0.73 -15.69 3.15
C GLY A 187 0.47 -16.89 4.04
N SER A 188 -0.12 -16.65 5.21
CA SER A 188 -0.40 -17.66 6.22
C SER A 188 -1.64 -18.49 5.87
N HIS A 189 -1.53 -19.80 5.91
CA HIS A 189 -2.68 -20.69 5.80
C HIS A 189 -3.49 -20.72 7.10
N ARG A 190 -4.76 -21.08 7.01
CA ARG A 190 -5.62 -21.30 8.18
C ARG A 190 -5.23 -22.58 8.91
N ARG A 191 -5.69 -22.73 10.14
CA ARG A 191 -5.41 -23.93 10.97
C ARG A 191 -5.95 -25.23 10.38
N ASP A 192 -7.02 -25.17 9.60
CA ASP A 192 -7.62 -26.30 8.89
C ASP A 192 -6.88 -26.67 7.60
N GLY A 193 -5.74 -25.98 7.30
CA GLY A 193 -4.95 -26.17 6.09
C GLY A 193 -5.51 -25.44 4.87
N SER A 194 -6.70 -24.85 4.94
CA SER A 194 -7.26 -24.07 3.83
C SER A 194 -6.47 -22.77 3.63
N SER A 195 -6.35 -22.32 2.40
CA SER A 195 -5.62 -21.10 2.07
C SER A 195 -6.24 -20.36 0.89
N GLN A 196 -6.20 -19.06 0.98
CA GLN A 196 -6.41 -18.18 -0.17
C GLN A 196 -5.11 -17.90 -0.93
N TYR A 197 -3.96 -18.35 -0.39
CA TYR A 197 -2.64 -18.10 -0.95
C TYR A 197 -2.14 -19.29 -1.76
N LEU A 198 -1.35 -18.99 -2.77
CA LEU A 198 -0.84 -19.96 -3.76
C LEU A 198 0.41 -20.70 -3.29
N SER A 199 1.18 -20.10 -2.37
CA SER A 199 2.45 -20.65 -1.90
C SER A 199 2.28 -21.61 -0.72
N ILE A 200 3.39 -22.19 -0.30
CA ILE A 200 3.52 -22.78 1.04
C ILE A 200 3.01 -21.80 2.11
N SER A 201 2.63 -22.35 3.29
CA SER A 201 2.22 -21.50 4.41
C SER A 201 3.39 -20.67 4.94
N MET A 202 3.27 -19.37 4.85
CA MET A 202 4.25 -18.41 5.34
C MET A 202 3.70 -17.68 6.58
N PRO A 203 4.51 -17.41 7.62
CA PRO A 203 4.04 -16.75 8.83
C PRO A 203 3.55 -15.32 8.59
N ASN A 204 3.97 -14.72 7.48
CA ASN A 204 3.69 -13.34 7.10
C ASN A 204 3.18 -13.22 5.68
N THR A 205 2.56 -12.08 5.37
CA THR A 205 2.23 -11.64 4.02
C THR A 205 3.35 -10.81 3.37
N PHE A 206 4.48 -10.62 4.05
CA PHE A 206 5.71 -10.04 3.49
C PHE A 206 6.67 -11.15 3.12
N SER A 207 7.43 -10.91 2.05
CA SER A 207 8.47 -11.84 1.64
C SER A 207 9.60 -11.82 2.66
N MET A 208 10.01 -13.01 3.10
CA MET A 208 11.19 -13.18 3.94
C MET A 208 12.39 -13.52 3.04
N ALA A 209 13.61 -13.32 3.54
CA ALA A 209 14.81 -13.68 2.77
C ALA A 209 14.74 -15.15 2.32
N PRO A 210 15.09 -15.48 1.06
CA PRO A 210 14.97 -16.84 0.52
C PRO A 210 15.68 -17.91 1.36
N SER A 211 16.87 -17.61 1.88
CA SER A 211 17.61 -18.52 2.78
C SER A 211 16.82 -18.85 4.06
N TYR A 212 16.13 -17.86 4.63
CA TYR A 212 15.23 -18.11 5.77
C TYR A 212 14.05 -18.99 5.37
N VAL A 213 13.45 -18.71 4.20
CA VAL A 213 12.31 -19.48 3.68
C VAL A 213 12.73 -20.95 3.46
N ALA A 214 13.88 -21.18 2.82
CA ALA A 214 14.40 -22.53 2.59
C ALA A 214 14.61 -23.30 3.91
N LYS A 215 15.18 -22.64 4.92
CA LYS A 215 15.34 -23.20 6.27
C LYS A 215 13.97 -23.49 6.90
N PHE A 216 13.03 -22.56 6.82
CA PHE A 216 11.68 -22.71 7.39
C PHE A 216 10.90 -23.86 6.74
N ILE A 217 10.99 -24.03 5.42
CA ILE A 217 10.40 -25.17 4.69
C ILE A 217 10.92 -26.49 5.26
N LYS A 218 12.25 -26.61 5.39
CA LYS A 218 12.90 -27.81 5.88
C LYS A 218 12.53 -28.12 7.33
N GLU A 219 12.57 -27.11 8.22
CA GLU A 219 12.28 -27.27 9.64
C GLU A 219 10.82 -27.63 9.92
N LYS A 220 9.90 -27.10 9.11
CA LYS A 220 8.46 -27.32 9.27
C LYS A 220 7.92 -28.41 8.36
N ASN A 221 8.76 -29.04 7.54
CA ASN A 221 8.36 -30.03 6.54
C ASN A 221 7.19 -29.57 5.68
N LEU A 222 7.27 -28.33 5.16
CA LEU A 222 6.19 -27.71 4.40
C LEU A 222 6.15 -28.23 2.98
N THR A 223 4.95 -28.48 2.48
CA THR A 223 4.68 -28.79 1.07
C THR A 223 3.78 -27.72 0.47
N ALA A 224 4.07 -27.32 -0.78
CA ALA A 224 3.24 -26.36 -1.48
C ALA A 224 1.91 -27.01 -1.91
N PRO A 225 0.76 -26.37 -1.63
CA PRO A 225 -0.54 -26.88 -2.06
C PRO A 225 -0.71 -26.77 -3.57
N ASP A 226 -1.37 -27.77 -4.18
CA ASP A 226 -1.81 -27.68 -5.57
C ASP A 226 -3.06 -26.77 -5.63
N GLN A 227 -2.84 -25.53 -6.03
CA GLN A 227 -3.89 -24.50 -6.10
C GLN A 227 -4.16 -24.12 -7.56
N ASP A 228 -5.43 -24.07 -7.92
CA ASP A 228 -5.84 -23.47 -9.18
C ASP A 228 -5.81 -21.95 -9.09
N VAL A 229 -4.90 -21.32 -9.84
CA VAL A 229 -4.66 -19.89 -9.83
C VAL A 229 -5.85 -19.10 -10.36
N PHE A 230 -6.50 -19.60 -11.42
CA PHE A 230 -7.66 -18.93 -12.02
C PHE A 230 -8.84 -18.92 -11.06
N ALA A 231 -9.14 -20.05 -10.41
CA ALA A 231 -10.16 -20.12 -9.38
C ALA A 231 -9.86 -19.17 -8.21
N ARG A 232 -8.62 -19.13 -7.73
CA ARG A 232 -8.20 -18.20 -6.65
C ARG A 232 -8.28 -16.74 -7.05
N LEU A 233 -7.99 -16.42 -8.30
CA LEU A 233 -8.14 -15.06 -8.83
C LEU A 233 -9.62 -14.65 -8.90
N ARG A 234 -10.53 -15.53 -9.32
CA ARG A 234 -11.99 -15.28 -9.28
C ARG A 234 -12.45 -14.94 -7.86
N ASP A 235 -12.06 -15.77 -6.89
CA ASP A 235 -12.36 -15.53 -5.47
C ASP A 235 -11.79 -14.19 -4.99
N LYS A 236 -10.57 -13.86 -5.42
CA LYS A 236 -9.91 -12.60 -5.04
C LYS A 236 -10.63 -11.40 -5.65
N LEU A 237 -10.89 -11.43 -6.94
CA LEU A 237 -11.61 -10.36 -7.64
C LEU A 237 -13.02 -10.17 -7.05
N ALA A 238 -13.75 -11.23 -6.76
CA ALA A 238 -15.07 -11.13 -6.12
C ALA A 238 -15.00 -10.35 -4.79
N ARG A 239 -13.97 -10.57 -3.98
CA ARG A 239 -13.77 -9.81 -2.73
C ARG A 239 -13.39 -8.36 -2.96
N LEU A 240 -12.63 -8.05 -4.04
CA LEU A 240 -12.22 -6.68 -4.34
C LEU A 240 -13.38 -5.82 -4.85
N TYR A 241 -14.36 -6.43 -5.49
CA TYR A 241 -15.53 -5.75 -6.06
C TYR A 241 -16.79 -5.87 -5.18
N LEU A 242 -16.64 -6.08 -3.86
CA LEU A 242 -17.79 -6.07 -2.94
C LEU A 242 -18.42 -4.68 -2.81
N ASP A 243 -17.60 -3.64 -2.85
CA ASP A 243 -18.03 -2.25 -2.80
C ASP A 243 -18.09 -1.65 -4.21
N ASP A 244 -18.86 -0.57 -4.35
CA ASP A 244 -19.00 0.12 -5.63
C ASP A 244 -17.68 0.78 -6.06
N THR A 245 -17.34 0.61 -7.32
CA THR A 245 -16.12 1.16 -7.93
C THR A 245 -16.38 2.43 -8.75
N ASN A 246 -17.56 3.03 -8.64
CA ASN A 246 -17.87 4.29 -9.31
C ASN A 246 -16.98 5.43 -8.81
N GLY A 247 -16.76 6.40 -9.65
CA GLY A 247 -15.90 7.57 -9.39
C GLY A 247 -15.13 7.97 -10.63
N THR A 248 -14.54 9.15 -10.61
CA THR A 248 -13.69 9.65 -11.70
C THR A 248 -12.38 8.87 -11.75
N ASP A 249 -11.97 8.42 -12.94
CA ASP A 249 -10.68 7.76 -13.11
C ASP A 249 -9.55 8.72 -12.79
N GLY A 250 -8.63 8.26 -11.95
CA GLY A 250 -7.44 8.99 -11.55
C GLY A 250 -6.24 8.70 -12.46
N GLN A 251 -5.13 9.33 -12.13
CA GLN A 251 -3.86 9.18 -12.84
C GLN A 251 -2.83 8.49 -11.94
N ALA A 252 -2.03 7.59 -12.53
CA ALA A 252 -0.93 6.93 -11.84
C ALA A 252 0.38 7.11 -12.61
N HIS A 253 1.42 7.51 -11.92
CA HIS A 253 2.76 7.71 -12.44
C HIS A 253 3.75 6.72 -11.82
N HIS A 254 4.76 6.31 -12.60
CA HIS A 254 5.86 5.45 -12.16
C HIS A 254 7.17 6.24 -12.33
N ARG A 255 7.47 7.10 -11.37
CA ARG A 255 8.55 8.08 -11.47
C ARG A 255 9.18 8.39 -10.11
N ASP A 256 10.36 8.97 -10.13
CA ASP A 256 10.89 9.67 -8.97
C ASP A 256 9.96 10.80 -8.55
N ALA A 257 9.69 10.92 -7.24
CA ALA A 257 8.71 11.88 -6.72
C ALA A 257 9.16 13.33 -6.85
N VAL A 258 10.46 13.61 -6.71
CA VAL A 258 11.00 14.97 -6.88
C VAL A 258 10.87 15.40 -8.34
N ALA A 259 11.22 14.51 -9.28
CA ALA A 259 11.08 14.77 -10.70
C ALA A 259 9.61 14.97 -11.11
N LEU A 260 8.68 14.17 -10.56
CA LEU A 260 7.25 14.37 -10.80
C LEU A 260 6.81 15.76 -10.34
N LEU A 261 7.11 16.11 -9.08
CA LEU A 261 6.71 17.39 -8.49
C LEU A 261 7.30 18.60 -9.24
N GLN A 262 8.48 18.46 -9.86
CA GLN A 262 9.08 19.50 -10.70
C GLN A 262 8.36 19.68 -12.03
N ASP A 263 7.88 18.58 -12.64
CA ASP A 263 7.24 18.61 -13.97
C ASP A 263 5.75 18.92 -13.92
N MET A 264 5.08 18.72 -12.80
CA MET A 264 3.65 19.03 -12.64
C MET A 264 3.38 20.52 -12.80
N PRO A 265 2.19 20.91 -13.29
CA PRO A 265 1.80 22.32 -13.33
C PRO A 265 1.83 22.96 -11.94
N GLN A 266 2.25 24.24 -11.88
CA GLN A 266 2.15 25.00 -10.64
C GLN A 266 0.69 25.21 -10.26
N GLU A 267 0.41 25.32 -8.95
CA GLU A 267 -0.91 25.64 -8.41
C GLU A 267 -2.04 24.76 -8.97
N SER A 268 -1.75 23.47 -9.14
CA SER A 268 -2.69 22.49 -9.73
C SER A 268 -3.33 21.54 -8.71
N ILE A 269 -2.79 21.46 -7.49
CA ILE A 269 -3.16 20.50 -6.46
C ILE A 269 -3.89 21.19 -5.31
N ASP A 270 -5.06 20.64 -4.93
CA ASP A 270 -5.84 21.13 -3.79
C ASP A 270 -5.36 20.49 -2.48
N LEU A 271 -4.99 19.21 -2.52
CA LEU A 271 -4.56 18.49 -1.33
C LEU A 271 -3.45 17.49 -1.66
N VAL A 272 -2.38 17.51 -0.88
CA VAL A 272 -1.39 16.42 -0.82
C VAL A 272 -1.58 15.64 0.46
N VAL A 273 -1.78 14.33 0.38
CA VAL A 273 -1.76 13.43 1.55
C VAL A 273 -0.83 12.28 1.23
N THR A 274 0.21 12.12 2.03
CA THR A 274 1.25 11.14 1.74
C THR A 274 1.99 10.65 2.98
N SER A 275 2.62 9.49 2.84
CA SER A 275 3.60 8.97 3.80
C SER A 275 4.89 8.69 3.03
N PRO A 276 5.88 9.60 3.09
CA PRO A 276 7.16 9.42 2.39
C PRO A 276 7.91 8.19 2.92
N PRO A 277 8.90 7.66 2.20
CA PRO A 277 9.75 6.58 2.71
C PRO A 277 10.33 6.95 4.08
N TYR A 278 10.22 6.04 5.05
CA TYR A 278 10.74 6.26 6.40
C TYR A 278 12.23 5.97 6.43
N LEU A 279 12.99 6.85 7.08
CA LEU A 279 14.44 6.71 7.22
C LEU A 279 14.78 5.35 7.85
N GLN A 280 15.48 4.48 7.09
CA GLN A 280 16.03 3.18 7.51
C GLN A 280 15.03 2.14 8.06
N VAL A 281 13.71 2.28 7.80
CA VAL A 281 12.70 1.39 8.40
C VAL A 281 12.33 0.19 7.52
N VAL A 282 12.26 0.35 6.20
CA VAL A 282 11.70 -0.68 5.29
C VAL A 282 12.65 -1.05 4.16
N ASN A 283 12.84 -2.36 3.96
CA ASN A 283 13.52 -2.93 2.79
C ASN A 283 12.49 -3.31 1.73
N TYR A 284 12.05 -2.37 0.93
CA TYR A 284 10.95 -2.59 -0.03
C TYR A 284 11.23 -3.68 -1.06
N GLY A 285 12.46 -3.79 -1.57
CA GLY A 285 12.85 -4.83 -2.51
C GLY A 285 12.84 -6.21 -1.86
N THR A 286 13.49 -6.35 -0.70
CA THR A 286 13.54 -7.63 0.04
C THR A 286 12.16 -8.03 0.57
N ALA A 287 11.35 -7.10 1.05
CA ALA A 287 10.02 -7.41 1.59
C ALA A 287 9.00 -7.84 0.52
N ASN A 288 9.26 -7.53 -0.74
CA ASN A 288 8.33 -7.78 -1.85
C ASN A 288 8.93 -8.62 -3.00
N TRP A 289 10.10 -9.25 -2.82
CA TRP A 289 10.82 -9.88 -3.93
C TRP A 289 10.00 -10.93 -4.72
N ILE A 290 9.09 -11.68 -4.07
CA ILE A 290 8.21 -12.65 -4.74
C ILE A 290 7.26 -11.92 -5.70
N ARG A 291 6.69 -10.80 -5.27
CA ARG A 291 5.75 -9.99 -6.07
C ARG A 291 6.48 -9.21 -7.16
N LEU A 292 7.67 -8.72 -6.86
CA LEU A 292 8.52 -8.01 -7.84
C LEU A 292 9.03 -8.96 -8.92
N TRP A 293 9.34 -10.22 -8.58
CA TRP A 293 9.59 -11.25 -9.58
C TRP A 293 8.37 -11.44 -10.51
N LEU A 294 7.15 -11.49 -9.98
CA LEU A 294 5.92 -11.55 -10.80
C LEU A 294 5.87 -10.41 -11.82
N LEU A 295 6.35 -9.23 -11.46
CA LEU A 295 6.37 -8.03 -12.30
C LEU A 295 7.59 -7.93 -13.24
N GLY A 296 8.35 -9.01 -13.44
CA GLY A 296 9.44 -9.06 -14.39
C GLY A 296 10.83 -8.74 -13.85
N LEU A 297 10.98 -8.46 -12.55
CA LEU A 297 12.28 -8.25 -11.93
C LEU A 297 12.95 -9.59 -11.59
N ASP A 298 13.46 -10.29 -12.58
CA ASP A 298 14.01 -11.65 -12.42
C ASP A 298 15.21 -11.73 -11.47
N GLU A 299 16.00 -10.68 -11.43
CA GLU A 299 17.19 -10.58 -10.57
C GLU A 299 16.88 -10.64 -9.08
N VAL A 300 15.64 -10.26 -8.65
CA VAL A 300 15.24 -10.34 -7.24
C VAL A 300 14.94 -11.75 -6.77
N GLY A 301 14.59 -12.64 -7.70
CA GLY A 301 14.31 -14.06 -7.44
C GLY A 301 15.56 -14.97 -7.48
N ARG A 302 16.78 -14.41 -7.62
CA ARG A 302 18.03 -15.18 -7.71
C ARG A 302 18.72 -15.29 -6.35
N ASP A 303 19.41 -16.42 -6.13
CA ASP A 303 20.07 -16.77 -4.86
C ASP A 303 21.08 -15.74 -4.35
N SER A 304 21.76 -15.00 -5.25
CA SER A 304 22.82 -14.06 -4.86
C SER A 304 22.35 -12.92 -3.97
N GLY A 305 21.05 -12.61 -3.95
CA GLY A 305 20.50 -11.45 -3.24
C GLY A 305 20.97 -10.08 -3.76
N ALA A 306 21.81 -10.06 -4.79
CA ALA A 306 22.38 -8.82 -5.34
C ALA A 306 21.29 -7.91 -5.93
N GLY A 307 20.36 -8.50 -6.70
CA GLY A 307 19.22 -7.77 -7.27
C GLY A 307 18.30 -7.18 -6.20
N ARG A 308 18.06 -7.91 -5.12
CA ARG A 308 17.27 -7.42 -3.97
C ARG A 308 17.95 -6.24 -3.29
N LYS A 309 19.25 -6.32 -3.03
CA LYS A 309 20.03 -5.24 -2.41
C LYS A 309 20.12 -4.00 -3.31
N LYS A 310 20.29 -4.20 -4.61
CA LYS A 310 20.26 -3.10 -5.58
C LYS A 310 18.93 -2.39 -5.53
N LEU A 311 17.83 -3.14 -5.61
CA LEU A 311 16.48 -2.56 -5.56
C LEU A 311 16.19 -1.90 -4.21
N ASP A 312 16.64 -2.49 -3.08
CA ASP A 312 16.54 -1.86 -1.77
C ASP A 312 17.27 -0.51 -1.73
N SER A 313 18.44 -0.39 -2.41
CA SER A 313 19.17 0.88 -2.48
C SER A 313 18.51 1.92 -3.40
N GLU A 314 17.72 1.49 -4.36
CA GLU A 314 17.00 2.38 -5.29
C GLU A 314 15.66 2.85 -4.72
N LEU A 315 14.95 1.97 -3.98
CA LEU A 315 13.63 2.25 -3.42
C LEU A 315 13.67 2.74 -1.97
N ASP A 316 14.76 2.47 -1.28
CA ASP A 316 14.95 2.76 0.13
C ASP A 316 15.98 3.89 0.27
N HIS A 317 15.53 5.04 0.69
CA HIS A 317 16.42 6.13 1.06
C HIS A 317 17.15 5.81 2.38
N ARG A 318 17.99 4.76 2.37
CA ARG A 318 18.93 4.42 3.45
C ARG A 318 20.06 5.43 3.50
N HIS A 319 19.69 6.65 3.65
CA HIS A 319 20.61 7.77 3.73
C HIS A 319 21.01 8.03 5.18
N SER A 320 22.11 8.72 5.31
CA SER A 320 22.36 9.47 6.54
C SER A 320 21.17 10.42 6.80
N TYR A 321 20.97 10.84 8.01
CA TYR A 321 19.94 11.84 8.33
C TYR A 321 20.07 13.09 7.42
N SER A 322 21.28 13.58 7.16
CA SER A 322 21.52 14.76 6.32
C SER A 322 21.04 14.58 4.87
N SER A 323 21.27 13.42 4.25
CA SER A 323 20.79 13.17 2.87
C SER A 323 19.28 12.96 2.82
N TYR A 324 18.69 12.40 3.87
CA TYR A 324 17.24 12.31 3.99
C TYR A 324 16.58 13.69 4.14
N VAL A 325 17.19 14.59 4.92
CA VAL A 325 16.77 15.98 5.04
C VAL A 325 16.78 16.69 3.69
N GLN A 326 17.86 16.54 2.90
CA GLN A 326 17.94 17.13 1.55
C GLN A 326 16.87 16.59 0.60
N PHE A 327 16.61 15.28 0.65
CA PHE A 327 15.52 14.66 -0.11
C PHE A 327 14.16 15.24 0.29
N MET A 328 13.87 15.29 1.59
CA MET A 328 12.61 15.83 2.09
C MET A 328 12.46 17.32 1.78
N GLN A 329 13.54 18.10 1.81
CA GLN A 329 13.53 19.50 1.41
C GLN A 329 13.09 19.65 -0.05
N SER A 330 13.65 18.85 -0.95
CA SER A 330 13.26 18.87 -2.38
C SER A 330 11.80 18.48 -2.57
N VAL A 331 11.31 17.48 -1.84
CA VAL A 331 9.90 17.06 -1.87
C VAL A 331 8.97 18.16 -1.35
N LEU A 332 9.29 18.79 -0.22
CA LEU A 332 8.45 19.85 0.37
C LEU A 332 8.43 21.12 -0.51
N GLN A 333 9.58 21.51 -1.08
CA GLN A 333 9.65 22.62 -2.04
C GLN A 333 8.83 22.33 -3.30
N GLY A 334 8.95 21.11 -3.86
CA GLY A 334 8.12 20.69 -4.99
C GLY A 334 6.63 20.67 -4.65
N THR A 335 6.28 20.27 -3.43
CA THR A 335 4.91 20.31 -2.91
C THR A 335 4.39 21.75 -2.81
N ALA A 336 5.14 22.68 -2.24
CA ALA A 336 4.77 24.09 -2.16
C ALA A 336 4.48 24.68 -3.55
N ARG A 337 5.28 24.29 -4.55
CA ARG A 337 5.13 24.74 -5.94
C ARG A 337 3.84 24.27 -6.57
N VAL A 338 3.43 23.02 -6.37
CA VAL A 338 2.25 22.44 -7.02
C VAL A 338 0.95 22.72 -6.28
N LEU A 339 1.00 23.07 -5.00
CA LEU A 339 -0.17 23.44 -4.22
C LEU A 339 -0.79 24.75 -4.73
N LYS A 340 -2.12 24.75 -4.84
CA LYS A 340 -2.90 25.99 -5.00
C LYS A 340 -2.74 26.89 -3.76
N PRO A 341 -3.05 28.19 -3.86
CA PRO A 341 -3.03 29.09 -2.69
C PRO A 341 -3.93 28.63 -1.53
N SER A 342 -5.04 27.93 -1.84
CA SER A 342 -5.92 27.32 -0.82
C SER A 342 -5.55 25.87 -0.48
N GLY A 343 -4.50 25.32 -1.08
CA GLY A 343 -4.11 23.93 -0.95
C GLY A 343 -3.47 23.60 0.39
N VAL A 344 -3.63 22.36 0.82
CA VAL A 344 -3.05 21.81 2.05
C VAL A 344 -2.19 20.59 1.72
N ALA A 345 -1.09 20.42 2.46
CA ALA A 345 -0.23 19.25 2.40
C ALA A 345 -0.18 18.54 3.76
N VAL A 346 -0.37 17.22 3.75
CA VAL A 346 -0.29 16.37 4.93
C VAL A 346 0.76 15.29 4.71
N PHE A 347 1.81 15.33 5.52
CA PHE A 347 2.89 14.35 5.50
C PHE A 347 2.89 13.54 6.77
N VAL A 348 2.58 12.25 6.68
CA VAL A 348 2.60 11.33 7.83
C VAL A 348 3.95 10.64 7.89
N ILE A 349 4.72 10.94 8.94
CA ILE A 349 6.10 10.48 9.12
C ILE A 349 6.21 9.81 10.49
N GLY A 350 6.69 8.57 10.50
CA GLY A 350 6.90 7.83 11.74
C GLY A 350 8.23 8.16 12.40
N ASP A 351 8.25 8.10 13.75
CA ASP A 351 9.47 8.23 14.54
C ASP A 351 10.44 7.09 14.23
N VAL A 352 11.73 7.39 14.27
CA VAL A 352 12.79 6.40 14.05
C VAL A 352 13.31 5.89 15.39
N ALA A 353 13.31 4.57 15.56
CA ALA A 353 13.89 3.96 16.76
C ALA A 353 15.41 4.20 16.81
N ASP A 354 15.91 4.71 17.94
CA ASP A 354 17.33 4.88 18.23
C ASP A 354 17.70 3.87 19.35
N PRO A 355 18.49 2.81 19.06
CA PRO A 355 18.82 1.81 20.06
C PRO A 355 19.52 2.41 21.28
N GLY A 356 18.89 2.32 22.45
CA GLY A 356 19.43 2.81 23.72
C GLY A 356 19.17 4.29 24.00
N ARG A 357 18.37 4.96 23.17
CA ARG A 357 17.89 6.34 23.33
C ARG A 357 16.39 6.44 23.06
N ASP A 358 15.80 7.59 23.39
CA ASP A 358 14.44 7.90 22.97
C ASP A 358 14.34 7.94 21.44
N PRO A 359 13.21 7.46 20.87
CA PRO A 359 13.00 7.53 19.43
C PRO A 359 13.17 8.95 18.89
N LEU A 360 13.85 9.09 17.75
CA LEU A 360 13.99 10.36 17.06
C LEU A 360 12.61 10.81 16.53
N PRO A 361 12.05 11.95 16.99
CA PRO A 361 10.79 12.50 16.49
C PRO A 361 11.00 13.09 15.10
N LEU A 362 11.07 12.20 14.08
CA LEU A 362 11.58 12.52 12.74
C LEU A 362 10.78 13.65 12.08
N ALA A 363 9.45 13.63 12.17
CA ALA A 363 8.59 14.65 11.57
C ALA A 363 8.92 16.05 12.12
N ARG A 364 8.94 16.18 13.46
CA ARG A 364 9.24 17.44 14.13
C ARG A 364 10.65 17.92 13.79
N LYS A 365 11.63 17.01 13.84
CA LYS A 365 13.02 17.33 13.54
C LYS A 365 13.25 17.79 12.10
N ILE A 366 12.58 17.16 11.12
CA ILE A 366 12.60 17.61 9.73
C ILE A 366 12.05 19.03 9.61
N TRP A 367 10.93 19.30 10.28
CA TRP A 367 10.31 20.61 10.22
C TRP A 367 11.21 21.69 10.86
N GLU A 368 11.78 21.42 12.02
CA GLU A 368 12.72 22.32 12.69
C GLU A 368 13.96 22.63 11.84
N ASP A 369 14.50 21.62 11.14
CA ASP A 369 15.74 21.79 10.36
C ASP A 369 15.53 22.51 9.01
N MET A 370 14.33 22.45 8.42
CA MET A 370 14.14 22.95 7.05
C MET A 370 12.82 23.69 6.78
N GLY A 371 11.87 23.73 7.71
CA GLY A 371 10.52 24.26 7.46
C GLY A 371 10.54 25.64 6.78
N ASP A 372 11.34 26.57 7.29
CA ASP A 372 11.45 27.93 6.78
C ASP A 372 11.96 28.03 5.34
N SER A 373 12.64 27.00 4.84
CA SER A 373 13.25 26.96 3.48
C SER A 373 12.39 26.30 2.43
N THR A 374 11.18 25.82 2.80
CA THR A 374 10.33 25.01 1.93
C THR A 374 9.28 25.80 1.14
N GLY A 375 8.97 27.01 1.57
CA GLY A 375 7.84 27.81 1.07
C GLY A 375 6.48 27.36 1.64
N LEU A 376 6.51 26.51 2.67
CA LEU A 376 5.33 26.04 3.41
C LEU A 376 5.31 26.65 4.81
N THR A 377 4.12 26.70 5.41
CA THR A 377 3.87 27.06 6.81
C THR A 377 3.17 25.90 7.50
N LEU A 378 3.63 25.52 8.70
CA LEU A 378 3.00 24.51 9.53
C LEU A 378 1.69 25.07 10.12
N LEU A 379 0.58 24.39 9.86
CA LEU A 379 -0.73 24.70 10.44
C LEU A 379 -0.93 23.92 11.73
N GLU A 380 -0.59 22.63 11.71
CA GLU A 380 -0.87 21.72 12.81
C GLU A 380 0.10 20.53 12.76
N LEU A 381 0.44 20.00 13.93
CA LEU A 381 1.16 18.76 14.11
C LEU A 381 0.25 17.78 14.85
N ILE A 382 -0.12 16.68 14.21
CA ILE A 382 -1.00 15.66 14.80
C ILE A 382 -0.18 14.43 15.15
N GLU A 383 -0.10 14.10 16.43
CA GLU A 383 0.60 12.90 16.91
C GLU A 383 -0.34 11.71 17.07
N ASP A 384 0.00 10.60 16.41
CA ASP A 384 -0.71 9.32 16.49
C ASP A 384 0.11 8.30 17.27
N HIS A 385 -0.29 8.04 18.50
CA HIS A 385 0.33 7.05 19.37
C HIS A 385 -0.28 5.66 19.12
N LEU A 386 0.29 4.93 18.17
CA LEU A 386 -0.14 3.57 17.88
C LEU A 386 0.43 2.59 18.94
N PRO A 387 -0.42 1.80 19.61
CA PRO A 387 0.04 0.77 20.52
C PRO A 387 1.01 -0.18 19.82
N ILE A 388 2.16 -0.45 20.43
CA ILE A 388 3.20 -1.36 19.89
C ILE A 388 2.62 -2.72 19.46
N GLN A 389 1.54 -3.14 20.10
CA GLN A 389 0.81 -4.39 19.82
C GLN A 389 0.20 -4.43 18.41
N ASN A 390 -0.10 -3.29 17.81
CA ASN A 390 -0.72 -3.17 16.49
C ASN A 390 0.32 -2.99 15.35
N LYS A 391 1.61 -3.01 15.67
CA LYS A 391 2.68 -2.76 14.72
C LYS A 391 3.24 -4.06 14.14
N VAL A 392 3.51 -4.03 12.85
CA VAL A 392 4.05 -5.18 12.09
C VAL A 392 5.42 -5.65 12.62
N SER A 393 6.18 -4.77 13.28
CA SER A 393 7.49 -5.08 13.87
C SER A 393 7.48 -6.17 14.95
N ARG A 394 6.34 -6.46 15.57
CA ARG A 394 6.20 -7.55 16.54
C ARG A 394 6.48 -8.95 15.97
N ILE A 395 6.44 -9.09 14.64
CA ILE A 395 6.72 -10.35 13.95
C ILE A 395 8.18 -10.78 14.10
N TRP A 396 9.08 -9.85 14.37
CA TRP A 396 10.54 -10.07 14.47
C TRP A 396 11.05 -10.28 15.90
N GLY A 397 10.16 -10.37 16.90
CA GLY A 397 10.48 -10.49 18.31
C GLY A 397 10.69 -9.12 18.99
N GLU A 398 10.58 -9.11 20.33
CA GLU A 398 10.51 -7.89 21.15
C GLU A 398 11.71 -6.92 21.03
N THR A 399 12.82 -7.36 20.42
CA THR A 399 14.08 -6.61 20.43
C THR A 399 14.67 -6.31 19.05
N LYS A 400 14.04 -6.73 17.93
CA LYS A 400 14.66 -6.67 16.59
C LYS A 400 13.87 -5.91 15.52
N GLY A 401 12.71 -5.35 15.82
CA GLY A 401 11.93 -4.56 14.86
C GLY A 401 12.11 -3.06 15.11
N GLN A 402 12.57 -2.32 14.11
CA GLN A 402 12.54 -0.86 14.11
C GLN A 402 11.12 -0.40 13.76
N ALA A 403 10.15 -0.51 14.68
CA ALA A 403 8.84 0.07 14.48
C ALA A 403 8.82 1.48 15.04
N THR A 404 8.16 2.35 14.33
CA THR A 404 7.84 3.68 14.83
C THR A 404 6.95 3.56 16.08
N ALA A 405 7.31 4.23 17.17
CA ALA A 405 6.50 4.27 18.38
C ALA A 405 5.30 5.22 18.18
N ARG A 406 5.47 6.22 17.33
CA ARG A 406 4.52 7.29 17.07
C ARG A 406 4.62 7.66 15.59
N ASP A 407 3.48 7.90 14.96
CA ASP A 407 3.38 8.55 13.66
C ASP A 407 2.95 9.99 13.86
N CYS A 408 3.50 10.91 13.08
CA CYS A 408 3.22 12.32 13.16
C CYS A 408 2.76 12.85 11.81
N ALA A 409 1.61 13.51 11.75
CA ALA A 409 1.16 14.21 10.57
C ALA A 409 1.54 15.69 10.65
N LEU A 410 2.41 16.14 9.74
CA LEU A 410 2.67 17.54 9.47
C LEU A 410 1.58 18.06 8.54
N VAL A 411 0.72 18.93 9.02
CA VAL A 411 -0.30 19.62 8.22
C VAL A 411 0.22 21.01 7.87
N MET A 412 0.35 21.29 6.59
CA MET A 412 1.03 22.48 6.08
C MET A 412 0.21 23.14 4.96
N CYS A 413 0.38 24.43 4.76
CA CYS A 413 -0.10 25.16 3.59
C CYS A 413 1.05 25.98 2.98
N ARG A 414 0.81 26.62 1.84
CA ARG A 414 1.76 27.61 1.30
C ARG A 414 1.93 28.78 2.27
N ALA A 415 3.14 29.30 2.38
CA ALA A 415 3.45 30.44 3.25
C ALA A 415 2.69 31.72 2.86
N ASP A 416 2.33 31.86 1.57
CA ASP A 416 1.54 32.96 1.01
C ASP A 416 0.06 32.59 0.78
N GLY A 417 -0.39 31.44 1.28
CA GLY A 417 -1.68 30.87 1.01
C GLY A 417 -2.73 31.12 2.09
N ALA A 418 -4.00 30.83 1.76
CA ALA A 418 -5.13 30.80 2.68
C ALA A 418 -5.76 29.40 2.62
N PRO A 419 -5.38 28.48 3.53
CA PRO A 419 -5.71 27.07 3.41
C PRO A 419 -7.22 26.82 3.54
N TYR A 420 -7.74 25.95 2.68
CA TYR A 420 -9.10 25.46 2.85
C TYR A 420 -9.15 24.48 4.02
N THR A 421 -10.11 24.69 4.89
CA THR A 421 -10.40 23.78 6.01
C THR A 421 -11.91 23.70 6.19
N ARG A 422 -12.46 22.49 6.15
CA ARG A 422 -13.87 22.28 6.42
C ARG A 422 -14.18 22.58 7.90
N PRO A 423 -15.16 23.44 8.21
CA PRO A 423 -15.47 23.80 9.60
C PRO A 423 -16.18 22.70 10.38
N GLU A 424 -16.83 21.76 9.69
CA GLU A 424 -17.63 20.69 10.28
C GLU A 424 -16.79 19.49 10.69
N ASP A 425 -17.28 18.70 11.64
CA ASP A 425 -16.67 17.43 12.00
C ASP A 425 -16.68 16.45 10.83
N VAL A 426 -15.63 15.62 10.74
CA VAL A 426 -15.52 14.62 9.70
C VAL A 426 -16.57 13.52 9.90
N ALA A 427 -17.47 13.36 8.92
CA ALA A 427 -18.47 12.30 8.93
C ALA A 427 -17.88 10.96 8.49
N TRP A 428 -18.03 9.93 9.30
CA TRP A 428 -17.53 8.57 9.02
C TRP A 428 -18.52 7.76 8.17
N HIS A 429 -18.83 8.29 6.98
CA HIS A 429 -19.71 7.66 6.02
C HIS A 429 -18.92 6.92 4.93
N GLU A 430 -19.43 5.76 4.51
CA GLU A 430 -18.82 4.93 3.45
C GLU A 430 -19.76 4.87 2.24
N PRO A 431 -19.82 5.91 1.39
CA PRO A 431 -20.81 6.02 0.31
C PRO A 431 -20.72 4.91 -0.73
N TYR A 432 -19.57 4.27 -0.84
CA TYR A 432 -19.34 3.13 -1.74
C TYR A 432 -19.99 1.82 -1.25
N LYS A 433 -20.50 1.77 -0.02
CA LYS A 433 -21.24 0.62 0.54
C LYS A 433 -22.75 0.71 0.32
N ASP A 434 -23.24 1.89 0.01
CA ASP A 434 -24.68 2.14 -0.18
C ASP A 434 -25.21 1.65 -1.55
N GLY A 435 -24.34 1.16 -2.43
CA GLY A 435 -24.69 0.51 -3.69
C GLY A 435 -25.32 -0.86 -3.48
N GLY A 436 -26.49 -0.89 -2.89
CA GLY A 436 -27.48 -1.94 -2.71
C GLY A 436 -27.01 -3.40 -2.49
N PRO A 437 -27.60 -4.11 -1.54
CA PRO A 437 -27.24 -5.50 -1.21
C PRO A 437 -27.33 -6.49 -2.38
N ASP A 438 -28.04 -6.13 -3.45
CA ASP A 438 -28.28 -7.02 -4.61
C ASP A 438 -27.04 -7.21 -5.48
N VAL A 439 -26.17 -6.21 -5.61
CA VAL A 439 -24.95 -6.32 -6.44
C VAL A 439 -23.88 -7.17 -5.74
N ALA A 440 -23.71 -6.97 -4.44
CA ALA A 440 -22.76 -7.76 -3.65
C ALA A 440 -23.20 -9.23 -3.51
N HIS A 441 -24.49 -9.49 -3.28
CA HIS A 441 -25.06 -10.85 -3.19
C HIS A 441 -25.04 -11.58 -4.53
N ALA A 442 -25.31 -10.92 -5.65
CA ALA A 442 -25.23 -11.50 -6.98
C ALA A 442 -23.78 -11.91 -7.33
N ARG A 443 -22.79 -11.10 -6.97
CA ARG A 443 -21.36 -11.39 -7.20
C ARG A 443 -20.88 -12.60 -6.39
N VAL A 444 -21.24 -12.69 -5.11
CA VAL A 444 -20.88 -13.83 -4.24
C VAL A 444 -21.59 -15.12 -4.65
N LYS A 445 -22.85 -15.05 -5.12
CA LYS A 445 -23.58 -16.22 -5.62
C LYS A 445 -23.03 -16.72 -6.95
N ALA A 446 -22.67 -15.84 -7.89
CA ALA A 446 -22.07 -16.21 -9.16
C ALA A 446 -20.70 -16.91 -9.00
N THR A 447 -19.92 -16.52 -7.98
CA THR A 447 -18.61 -17.14 -7.67
C THR A 447 -18.73 -18.48 -6.92
N ARG A 448 -19.87 -18.78 -6.29
CA ARG A 448 -20.10 -20.06 -5.59
C ARG A 448 -20.85 -21.08 -6.41
N ALA A 449 -21.41 -20.70 -7.55
CA ALA A 449 -22.20 -21.54 -8.42
C ALA A 449 -21.41 -22.16 -9.59
N ASN A 450 -20.16 -21.80 -9.75
CA ASN A 450 -19.14 -22.38 -10.63
C ASN A 450 -18.01 -22.97 -9.78
#